data_0af847011885a9356cfca137b53dbab3
#
_entry.id   0af847011885a9356cfca137b53dbab3
#
_cell.length_a   1.000
_cell.length_b   1.000
_cell.length_c   1.000
_cell.angle_alpha   90.00
_cell.angle_beta   90.00
_cell.angle_gamma   90.00
#
_symmetry.space_group_name_H-M   'P 1'
#
loop_
_entity.id
_entity.type
_entity.pdbx_description
1 polymer ?
#
loop_
_entity_poly.entity_id
_entity_poly.type
_entity_poly.pdbx_seq_one_letter_code
_entity_poly.pdbx_strand_id
1 'polypeptide(L)'
;MATKEKTVFFCKSCGNESPKWFGKCPACGEWNTCVEEKVRSEKLEVRSEELRAKNAAIPIKEITNAEEQRIVLPYEELNRVLGGGLVLGSLVLVGGEPGIGKSTLLLQTALQLTGKKVLYISGEESQNQIKMRADRVGIKNENCLILTETDTKELLRHFKEVQPDIVIVDSIQTLSSPYVDATAGTVTQIRETAAEMNKIAKTYQVPVFLIGHITKDGSIAGPKILEHIVDTVLQFEGDRHYGFRILRTIKNRFGSASELGIFEMNATGLREVTNPSEFLLSQRDEDVSGIAIAATMEGQRPMLIETQALVSTAAYGTPQRSATGFDIRRMNMLLAVLEKRAGFKLGMKDVFLNIAGGIRSDDPALDLSVVAAVLSSNADIPIDNRCCFAAEVGLSGEIRAVTRIEARIAEADKLGFEKIFISKYNAKGLNTKRFHIEVVPVATVYDLATELFG
;
A
#
# COMPACT_ATOMS: atom_id res chain seq x y z
N MET A 1 -18.50 44.62 6.48
CA MET A 1 -17.04 44.78 6.17
C MET A 1 -16.78 44.03 4.88
N ALA A 2 -16.18 44.62 3.88
CA ALA A 2 -15.93 43.98 2.60
C ALA A 2 -14.90 42.83 2.77
N THR A 3 -15.29 41.61 2.46
CA THR A 3 -14.42 40.42 2.43
C THR A 3 -13.29 40.66 1.44
N LYS A 4 -12.04 40.63 1.91
CA LYS A 4 -10.87 40.77 1.03
C LYS A 4 -10.68 39.47 0.25
N GLU A 5 -11.02 39.48 -1.03
CA GLU A 5 -10.66 38.41 -1.96
C GLU A 5 -9.18 38.50 -2.29
N LYS A 6 -8.48 37.37 -2.22
CA LYS A 6 -7.07 37.25 -2.61
C LYS A 6 -6.97 36.29 -3.78
N THR A 7 -6.42 36.74 -4.89
CA THR A 7 -6.07 35.90 -6.03
C THR A 7 -4.78 35.14 -5.75
N VAL A 8 -4.77 33.84 -5.95
CA VAL A 8 -3.62 32.96 -5.78
C VAL A 8 -3.51 32.04 -6.98
N PHE A 9 -2.28 31.69 -7.36
CA PHE A 9 -1.98 30.83 -8.49
C PHE A 9 -1.48 29.48 -8.01
N PHE A 10 -2.06 28.38 -8.53
CA PHE A 10 -1.73 27.00 -8.14
C PHE A 10 -1.25 26.17 -9.30
N CYS A 11 -0.34 25.26 -9.03
CA CYS A 11 0.04 24.21 -9.98
C CYS A 11 -0.97 23.04 -9.92
N LYS A 12 -1.58 22.68 -11.04
CA LYS A 12 -2.52 21.54 -11.15
C LYS A 12 -1.88 20.20 -10.78
N SER A 13 -0.58 20.02 -11.05
CA SER A 13 0.12 18.76 -10.89
C SER A 13 0.64 18.53 -9.45
N CYS A 14 1.19 19.59 -8.81
CA CYS A 14 1.78 19.44 -7.47
C CYS A 14 1.19 20.37 -6.42
N GLY A 15 0.26 21.29 -6.79
CA GLY A 15 -0.40 22.23 -5.89
C GLY A 15 0.47 23.33 -5.31
N ASN A 16 1.66 23.53 -5.85
CA ASN A 16 2.51 24.64 -5.42
C ASN A 16 1.77 25.97 -5.56
N GLU A 17 1.72 26.73 -4.47
CA GLU A 17 1.06 28.04 -4.41
C GLU A 17 2.05 29.15 -4.73
N SER A 18 1.62 30.12 -5.54
CA SER A 18 2.38 31.31 -5.89
C SER A 18 1.48 32.55 -5.88
N PRO A 19 1.97 33.70 -5.40
CA PRO A 19 1.23 34.95 -5.50
C PRO A 19 1.23 35.51 -6.93
N LYS A 20 1.98 34.92 -7.86
CA LYS A 20 2.12 35.34 -9.25
C LYS A 20 1.97 34.15 -10.19
N TRP A 21 1.45 34.41 -11.37
CA TRP A 21 1.37 33.44 -12.45
C TRP A 21 2.77 32.92 -12.85
N PHE A 22 2.85 31.62 -13.21
CA PHE A 22 4.07 30.96 -13.68
C PHE A 22 3.79 30.06 -14.87
N GLY A 23 4.66 30.09 -15.90
CA GLY A 23 4.58 29.19 -17.04
C GLY A 23 5.12 27.80 -16.75
N LYS A 24 6.19 27.74 -15.92
CA LYS A 24 6.81 26.50 -15.41
C LYS A 24 6.70 26.47 -13.90
N CYS A 25 6.18 25.39 -13.34
CA CYS A 25 6.06 25.25 -11.89
C CYS A 25 7.44 25.20 -11.21
N PRO A 26 7.73 26.08 -10.20
CA PRO A 26 9.02 26.08 -9.54
C PRO A 26 9.24 24.85 -8.65
N ALA A 27 8.18 24.13 -8.26
CA ALA A 27 8.28 22.96 -7.38
C ALA A 27 8.41 21.64 -8.14
N CYS A 28 7.55 21.38 -9.16
CA CYS A 28 7.58 20.12 -9.92
C CYS A 28 8.22 20.23 -11.31
N GLY A 29 8.49 21.44 -11.78
CA GLY A 29 9.12 21.66 -13.09
C GLY A 29 8.21 21.48 -14.31
N GLU A 30 6.92 21.18 -14.13
CA GLU A 30 5.97 21.03 -15.24
C GLU A 30 5.53 22.36 -15.84
N TRP A 31 5.26 22.36 -17.15
CA TRP A 31 4.81 23.53 -17.91
C TRP A 31 3.29 23.58 -18.03
N ASN A 32 2.74 24.81 -18.12
CA ASN A 32 1.31 25.07 -18.36
C ASN A 32 0.35 24.45 -17.32
N THR A 33 0.81 24.33 -16.09
CA THR A 33 0.04 23.77 -14.95
C THR A 33 -0.53 24.84 -14.03
N CYS A 34 -0.30 26.12 -14.31
CA CYS A 34 -0.74 27.25 -13.49
C CYS A 34 -2.23 27.54 -13.67
N VAL A 35 -2.97 27.61 -12.56
CA VAL A 35 -4.38 28.00 -12.50
C VAL A 35 -4.55 29.17 -11.56
N GLU A 36 -5.37 30.13 -11.94
CA GLU A 36 -5.76 31.27 -11.12
C GLU A 36 -7.02 30.95 -10.33
N GLU A 37 -7.01 31.19 -9.03
CA GLU A 37 -8.18 31.00 -8.16
C GLU A 37 -8.29 32.12 -7.12
N LYS A 38 -9.55 32.44 -6.74
CA LYS A 38 -9.85 33.45 -5.73
C LYS A 38 -10.18 32.78 -4.40
N VAL A 39 -9.47 33.17 -3.37
CA VAL A 39 -9.64 32.65 -2.00
C VAL A 39 -10.19 33.75 -1.11
N ARG A 40 -11.29 33.46 -0.40
CA ARG A 40 -11.88 34.39 0.60
C ARG A 40 -11.12 34.27 1.92
N SER A 41 -11.00 35.40 2.64
CA SER A 41 -10.25 35.47 3.91
C SER A 41 -10.94 34.86 5.12
N GLU A 42 -12.22 34.46 4.99
CA GLU A 42 -12.95 33.76 6.05
C GLU A 42 -12.54 32.29 6.09
N LYS A 43 -12.18 31.80 7.27
CA LYS A 43 -11.81 30.40 7.51
C LYS A 43 -12.81 29.76 8.45
N LEU A 44 -12.96 28.46 8.33
CA LEU A 44 -13.80 27.64 9.22
C LEU A 44 -13.46 27.94 10.70
N GLU A 45 -14.41 28.55 11.44
CA GLU A 45 -14.24 28.81 12.86
C GLU A 45 -14.49 27.53 13.67
N VAL A 46 -13.43 26.82 13.98
CA VAL A 46 -13.43 25.82 15.03
C VAL A 46 -13.16 26.55 16.34
N ARG A 47 -14.07 26.45 17.32
CA ARG A 47 -14.07 27.19 18.60
C ARG A 47 -12.68 27.43 19.16
N SER A 48 -12.32 28.71 19.26
CA SER A 48 -10.93 29.15 19.55
C SER A 48 -10.62 29.33 21.03
N GLU A 49 -11.60 29.42 21.93
CA GLU A 49 -11.37 29.81 23.33
C GLU A 49 -10.94 28.65 24.25
N GLU A 50 -11.57 27.48 24.14
CA GLU A 50 -11.14 26.29 24.90
C GLU A 50 -9.82 25.69 24.40
N LEU A 51 -9.49 25.94 23.12
CA LEU A 51 -8.24 25.49 22.51
C LEU A 51 -7.03 26.38 22.84
N ARG A 52 -7.23 27.68 23.08
CA ARG A 52 -6.13 28.59 23.48
C ARG A 52 -5.53 28.22 24.82
N ALA A 53 -6.34 27.69 25.74
CA ALA A 53 -5.87 27.21 27.04
C ALA A 53 -5.09 25.89 26.96
N LYS A 54 -5.41 25.02 25.96
CA LYS A 54 -4.71 23.72 25.73
C LYS A 54 -3.46 23.83 24.87
N ASN A 55 -3.28 24.95 24.12
CA ASN A 55 -2.15 25.16 23.20
C ASN A 55 -1.06 26.10 23.76
N ALA A 56 -0.92 26.19 25.08
CA ALA A 56 0.25 26.87 25.67
C ALA A 56 1.51 26.05 25.39
N ALA A 57 2.62 26.73 25.09
CA ALA A 57 3.91 26.02 24.96
C ALA A 57 4.28 25.43 26.32
N ILE A 58 4.48 24.11 26.34
CA ILE A 58 4.90 23.38 27.54
C ILE A 58 6.27 22.76 27.31
N PRO A 59 7.13 22.69 28.34
CA PRO A 59 8.41 22.00 28.24
C PRO A 59 8.21 20.51 27.90
N ILE A 60 9.06 19.94 27.05
CA ILE A 60 8.98 18.54 26.64
C ILE A 60 8.97 17.57 27.84
N LYS A 61 9.59 17.95 28.94
CA LYS A 61 9.63 17.17 30.20
C LYS A 61 8.27 17.06 30.89
N GLU A 62 7.36 18.00 30.63
CA GLU A 62 6.00 18.04 31.19
C GLU A 62 5.00 17.29 30.31
N ILE A 63 5.42 16.91 29.08
CA ILE A 63 4.64 16.04 28.22
C ILE A 63 4.75 14.62 28.78
N THR A 64 3.73 14.18 29.49
CA THR A 64 3.60 12.77 29.85
C THR A 64 3.41 11.97 28.56
N ASN A 65 4.23 10.94 28.36
CA ASN A 65 4.00 9.93 27.32
C ASN A 65 2.69 9.18 27.69
N ALA A 66 1.55 9.81 27.42
CA ALA A 66 0.33 9.05 27.31
C ALA A 66 0.55 8.07 26.14
N GLU A 67 0.43 6.76 26.38
CA GLU A 67 0.39 5.78 25.31
C GLU A 67 -0.58 6.30 24.25
N GLU A 68 -0.13 6.32 23.01
CA GLU A 68 -0.92 6.81 21.89
C GLU A 68 -2.22 6.01 21.84
N GLN A 69 -3.33 6.64 22.25
CA GLN A 69 -4.63 5.94 22.29
C GLN A 69 -5.04 5.60 20.87
N ARG A 70 -5.25 4.30 20.63
CA ARG A 70 -5.66 3.76 19.35
C ARG A 70 -7.03 3.09 19.44
N ILE A 71 -7.84 3.27 18.42
CA ILE A 71 -9.05 2.50 18.22
C ILE A 71 -8.67 1.25 17.43
N VAL A 72 -8.82 0.07 18.03
CA VAL A 72 -8.65 -1.20 17.34
C VAL A 72 -9.84 -1.40 16.40
N LEU A 73 -9.56 -1.58 15.12
CA LEU A 73 -10.55 -1.82 14.07
C LEU A 73 -10.87 -3.32 13.96
N PRO A 74 -12.00 -3.71 13.35
CA PRO A 74 -12.43 -5.11 13.25
C PRO A 74 -11.51 -6.00 12.41
N TYR A 75 -10.70 -5.40 11.52
CA TYR A 75 -9.81 -6.12 10.61
C TYR A 75 -8.36 -6.01 11.08
N GLU A 76 -7.69 -7.15 11.32
CA GLU A 76 -6.28 -7.19 11.71
C GLU A 76 -5.37 -6.64 10.61
N GLU A 77 -5.69 -6.93 9.35
CA GLU A 77 -4.93 -6.44 8.20
C GLU A 77 -5.03 -4.90 8.07
N LEU A 78 -6.19 -4.30 8.44
CA LEU A 78 -6.33 -2.84 8.48
C LEU A 78 -5.58 -2.23 9.68
N ASN A 79 -5.62 -2.87 10.85
CA ASN A 79 -4.83 -2.44 12.00
C ASN A 79 -3.31 -2.51 11.72
N ARG A 80 -2.86 -3.54 11.01
CA ARG A 80 -1.46 -3.72 10.60
C ARG A 80 -0.96 -2.52 9.80
N VAL A 81 -1.66 -2.16 8.72
CA VAL A 81 -1.25 -1.03 7.85
C VAL A 81 -1.34 0.33 8.54
N LEU A 82 -2.14 0.43 9.59
CA LEU A 82 -2.23 1.61 10.46
C LEU A 82 -1.16 1.62 11.57
N GLY A 83 -0.40 0.54 11.73
CA GLY A 83 0.63 0.41 12.78
C GLY A 83 0.07 0.04 14.15
N GLY A 84 -1.01 -0.76 14.19
CA GLY A 84 -1.65 -1.29 15.40
C GLY A 84 -3.00 -0.65 15.76
N GLY A 85 -3.62 0.08 14.83
CA GLY A 85 -4.93 0.70 15.01
C GLY A 85 -4.99 2.18 14.67
N LEU A 86 -6.17 2.74 14.74
CA LEU A 86 -6.47 4.11 14.33
C LEU A 86 -6.17 5.10 15.47
N VAL A 87 -5.23 6.00 15.27
CA VAL A 87 -4.80 6.98 16.27
C VAL A 87 -5.84 8.09 16.41
N LEU A 88 -6.16 8.50 17.65
CA LEU A 88 -7.10 9.59 17.90
C LEU A 88 -6.60 10.90 17.28
N GLY A 89 -7.50 11.63 16.64
CA GLY A 89 -7.19 12.89 15.96
C GLY A 89 -6.35 12.74 14.70
N SER A 90 -6.14 11.51 14.18
CA SER A 90 -5.42 11.27 12.93
C SER A 90 -6.30 11.54 11.70
N LEU A 91 -5.65 11.94 10.60
CA LEU A 91 -6.25 12.05 9.28
C LEU A 91 -5.61 10.99 8.37
N VAL A 92 -6.41 10.03 7.92
CA VAL A 92 -5.99 8.88 7.10
C VAL A 92 -6.58 9.00 5.70
N LEU A 93 -5.73 9.02 4.67
CA LEU A 93 -6.15 8.98 3.27
C LEU A 93 -6.12 7.53 2.76
N VAL A 94 -7.23 7.06 2.19
CA VAL A 94 -7.32 5.77 1.49
C VAL A 94 -7.50 6.04 0.00
N GLY A 95 -6.40 5.89 -0.76
CA GLY A 95 -6.36 6.08 -2.20
C GLY A 95 -6.48 4.77 -2.98
N GLY A 96 -6.88 4.84 -4.25
CA GLY A 96 -6.95 3.67 -5.14
C GLY A 96 -7.86 3.91 -6.33
N GLU A 97 -7.80 3.04 -7.35
CA GLU A 97 -8.66 3.11 -8.52
C GLU A 97 -10.15 3.06 -8.16
N PRO A 98 -11.03 3.67 -8.98
CA PRO A 98 -12.47 3.50 -8.83
C PRO A 98 -12.87 2.02 -8.91
N GLY A 99 -13.76 1.59 -8.00
CA GLY A 99 -14.25 0.20 -7.97
C GLY A 99 -13.29 -0.82 -7.32
N ILE A 100 -12.11 -0.43 -6.81
CA ILE A 100 -11.16 -1.36 -6.18
C ILE A 100 -11.63 -1.91 -4.83
N GLY A 101 -12.57 -1.24 -4.13
CA GLY A 101 -13.13 -1.69 -2.85
C GLY A 101 -12.97 -0.74 -1.67
N LYS A 102 -12.43 0.47 -1.85
CA LYS A 102 -12.21 1.45 -0.76
C LYS A 102 -13.46 1.71 0.09
N SER A 103 -14.54 2.15 -0.57
CA SER A 103 -15.83 2.45 0.07
C SER A 103 -16.45 1.20 0.72
N THR A 104 -16.24 0.02 0.13
CA THR A 104 -16.71 -1.26 0.69
C THR A 104 -15.97 -1.57 1.98
N LEU A 105 -14.63 -1.50 2.00
CA LEU A 105 -13.83 -1.78 3.19
C LEU A 105 -14.21 -0.86 4.34
N LEU A 106 -14.28 0.46 4.09
CA LEU A 106 -14.56 1.43 5.16
C LEU A 106 -16.01 1.37 5.65
N LEU A 107 -16.98 1.08 4.77
CA LEU A 107 -18.37 0.85 5.19
C LEU A 107 -18.47 -0.43 6.03
N GLN A 108 -17.84 -1.54 5.62
CA GLN A 108 -17.80 -2.77 6.41
C GLN A 108 -17.15 -2.55 7.78
N THR A 109 -16.03 -1.79 7.82
CA THR A 109 -15.38 -1.41 9.07
C THR A 109 -16.33 -0.62 9.97
N ALA A 110 -17.04 0.37 9.43
CA ALA A 110 -18.02 1.16 10.18
C ALA A 110 -19.17 0.31 10.74
N LEU A 111 -19.66 -0.65 9.95
CA LEU A 111 -20.77 -1.53 10.36
C LEU A 111 -20.32 -2.55 11.43
N GLN A 112 -19.07 -2.98 11.44
CA GLN A 112 -18.54 -3.94 12.42
C GLN A 112 -18.10 -3.27 13.74
N LEU A 113 -17.89 -1.96 13.76
CA LEU A 113 -17.48 -1.21 14.96
C LEU A 113 -18.67 -1.03 15.92
N THR A 114 -19.00 -2.08 16.65
CA THR A 114 -20.00 -2.03 17.71
C THR A 114 -19.50 -1.23 18.91
N GLY A 115 -20.34 -0.33 19.45
CA GLY A 115 -19.97 0.49 20.61
C GLY A 115 -19.20 1.77 20.28
N LYS A 116 -18.94 2.06 18.98
CA LYS A 116 -18.40 3.31 18.50
C LYS A 116 -19.38 3.99 17.55
N LYS A 117 -19.54 5.29 17.69
CA LYS A 117 -20.40 6.09 16.81
C LYS A 117 -19.60 6.50 15.59
N VAL A 118 -19.99 6.02 14.41
CA VAL A 118 -19.34 6.32 13.14
C VAL A 118 -20.21 7.23 12.30
N LEU A 119 -19.70 8.37 11.88
CA LEU A 119 -20.33 9.25 10.91
C LEU A 119 -19.75 8.99 9.53
N TYR A 120 -20.54 8.35 8.66
CA TYR A 120 -20.19 8.09 7.27
C TYR A 120 -20.81 9.17 6.39
N ILE A 121 -19.95 9.98 5.78
CA ILE A 121 -20.31 11.12 4.92
C ILE A 121 -20.11 10.68 3.48
N SER A 122 -21.15 10.80 2.66
CA SER A 122 -21.07 10.48 1.23
C SER A 122 -21.50 11.66 0.37
N GLY A 123 -20.65 12.03 -0.58
CA GLY A 123 -20.98 13.00 -1.63
C GLY A 123 -21.19 12.37 -3.00
N GLU A 124 -20.97 11.06 -3.15
CA GLU A 124 -21.12 10.34 -4.42
C GLU A 124 -22.39 9.48 -4.47
N GLU A 125 -22.74 8.86 -3.35
CA GLU A 125 -23.85 7.91 -3.28
C GLU A 125 -24.99 8.44 -2.41
N SER A 126 -26.22 8.15 -2.82
CA SER A 126 -27.40 8.42 -2.02
C SER A 126 -27.50 7.46 -0.82
N GLN A 127 -28.26 7.85 0.20
CA GLN A 127 -28.52 7.01 1.38
C GLN A 127 -29.06 5.63 1.01
N ASN A 128 -29.91 5.54 -0.01
CA ASN A 128 -30.47 4.26 -0.49
C ASN A 128 -29.39 3.37 -1.10
N GLN A 129 -28.44 3.91 -1.87
CA GLN A 129 -27.36 3.14 -2.46
C GLN A 129 -26.41 2.60 -1.38
N ILE A 130 -26.08 3.43 -0.38
CA ILE A 130 -25.28 3.00 0.77
C ILE A 130 -26.03 1.92 1.56
N LYS A 131 -27.34 2.07 1.76
CA LYS A 131 -28.18 1.08 2.44
C LYS A 131 -28.17 -0.26 1.70
N MET A 132 -28.34 -0.27 0.37
CA MET A 132 -28.27 -1.49 -0.45
C MET A 132 -26.90 -2.18 -0.31
N ARG A 133 -25.81 -1.40 -0.26
CA ARG A 133 -24.46 -1.93 -0.03
C ARG A 133 -24.32 -2.52 1.38
N ALA A 134 -24.82 -1.83 2.41
CA ALA A 134 -24.83 -2.31 3.78
C ALA A 134 -25.64 -3.61 3.93
N ASP A 135 -26.81 -3.71 3.28
CA ASP A 135 -27.62 -4.92 3.29
C ASP A 135 -26.93 -6.13 2.62
N ARG A 136 -26.15 -5.88 1.55
CA ARG A 136 -25.34 -6.93 0.91
C ARG A 136 -24.23 -7.44 1.83
N VAL A 137 -23.63 -6.57 2.63
CA VAL A 137 -22.64 -6.94 3.66
C VAL A 137 -23.30 -7.74 4.79
N GLY A 138 -24.59 -7.51 5.06
CA GLY A 138 -25.37 -8.28 6.02
C GLY A 138 -25.15 -7.91 7.49
N ILE A 139 -24.39 -6.84 7.78
CA ILE A 139 -24.10 -6.38 9.14
C ILE A 139 -24.97 -5.17 9.47
N LYS A 140 -25.64 -5.21 10.62
CA LYS A 140 -26.47 -4.10 11.13
C LYS A 140 -25.75 -3.41 12.28
N ASN A 141 -25.63 -2.08 12.21
CA ASN A 141 -25.08 -1.26 13.28
C ASN A 141 -25.85 0.06 13.37
N GLU A 142 -26.57 0.26 14.46
CA GLU A 142 -27.35 1.48 14.71
C GLU A 142 -26.44 2.70 15.00
N ASN A 143 -25.17 2.46 15.35
CA ASN A 143 -24.20 3.52 15.60
C ASN A 143 -23.48 4.01 14.32
N CYS A 144 -23.78 3.44 13.16
CA CYS A 144 -23.29 3.93 11.87
C CYS A 144 -24.31 4.90 11.26
N LEU A 145 -24.01 6.18 11.32
CA LEU A 145 -24.89 7.27 10.87
C LEU A 145 -24.43 7.72 9.48
N ILE A 146 -25.38 7.81 8.54
CA ILE A 146 -25.12 8.21 7.15
C ILE A 146 -25.55 9.67 6.95
N LEU A 147 -24.64 10.47 6.40
CA LEU A 147 -24.87 11.86 6.04
C LEU A 147 -24.53 12.09 4.56
N THR A 148 -25.47 12.61 3.79
CA THR A 148 -25.27 12.98 2.38
C THR A 148 -25.16 14.50 2.25
N GLU A 149 -24.04 15.04 2.71
CA GLU A 149 -23.71 16.46 2.69
C GLU A 149 -22.30 16.66 2.17
N THR A 150 -22.06 17.75 1.44
CA THR A 150 -20.75 18.06 0.83
C THR A 150 -20.17 19.39 1.30
N ASP A 151 -20.97 20.29 1.86
CA ASP A 151 -20.50 21.57 2.41
C ASP A 151 -19.83 21.37 3.77
N THR A 152 -18.55 21.72 3.87
CA THR A 152 -17.74 21.50 5.09
C THR A 152 -18.25 22.28 6.30
N LYS A 153 -18.94 23.40 6.11
CA LYS A 153 -19.54 24.17 7.21
C LYS A 153 -20.74 23.42 7.80
N GLU A 154 -21.59 22.85 6.94
CA GLU A 154 -22.72 22.02 7.38
C GLU A 154 -22.22 20.70 7.99
N LEU A 155 -21.17 20.11 7.43
CA LEU A 155 -20.52 18.94 8.03
C LEU A 155 -20.04 19.21 9.46
N LEU A 156 -19.43 20.37 9.72
CA LEU A 156 -19.01 20.74 11.08
C LEU A 156 -20.22 20.91 12.03
N ARG A 157 -21.36 21.41 11.54
CA ARG A 157 -22.58 21.52 12.34
C ARG A 157 -23.08 20.13 12.75
N HIS A 158 -23.23 19.21 11.78
CA HIS A 158 -23.63 17.84 12.04
C HIS A 158 -22.65 17.08 12.92
N PHE A 159 -21.35 17.28 12.70
CA PHE A 159 -20.30 16.71 13.55
C PHE A 159 -20.48 17.08 15.03
N LYS A 160 -20.77 18.36 15.33
CA LYS A 160 -21.02 18.84 16.71
C LYS A 160 -22.28 18.26 17.32
N GLU A 161 -23.33 18.05 16.52
CA GLU A 161 -24.61 17.46 16.96
C GLU A 161 -24.46 15.96 17.24
N VAL A 162 -23.79 15.24 16.35
CA VAL A 162 -23.61 13.78 16.40
C VAL A 162 -22.56 13.36 17.43
N GLN A 163 -21.46 14.11 17.56
CA GLN A 163 -20.29 13.78 18.37
C GLN A 163 -19.76 12.36 18.07
N PRO A 164 -19.32 12.09 16.83
CA PRO A 164 -18.86 10.75 16.44
C PRO A 164 -17.51 10.41 17.06
N ASP A 165 -17.24 9.10 17.24
CA ASP A 165 -15.91 8.59 17.59
C ASP A 165 -15.01 8.48 16.37
N ILE A 166 -15.58 8.28 15.17
CA ILE A 166 -14.86 8.13 13.89
C ILE A 166 -15.67 8.82 12.79
N VAL A 167 -14.98 9.46 11.85
CA VAL A 167 -15.58 10.04 10.64
C VAL A 167 -15.00 9.35 9.40
N ILE A 168 -15.84 9.03 8.42
CA ILE A 168 -15.46 8.53 7.10
C ILE A 168 -16.04 9.46 6.05
N VAL A 169 -15.20 9.95 5.14
CA VAL A 169 -15.60 10.83 4.02
C VAL A 169 -15.40 10.09 2.70
N ASP A 170 -16.49 9.89 1.95
CA ASP A 170 -16.54 9.19 0.66
C ASP A 170 -17.21 10.07 -0.42
N SER A 171 -16.44 10.85 -1.18
CA SER A 171 -15.00 11.03 -1.23
C SER A 171 -14.56 12.47 -0.95
N ILE A 172 -13.27 12.69 -0.74
CA ILE A 172 -12.70 14.05 -0.56
C ILE A 172 -12.94 14.93 -1.79
N GLN A 173 -13.05 14.35 -2.98
CA GLN A 173 -13.28 15.08 -4.23
C GLN A 173 -14.65 15.73 -4.32
N THR A 174 -15.63 15.25 -3.58
CA THR A 174 -17.00 15.80 -3.58
C THR A 174 -17.20 16.91 -2.58
N LEU A 175 -16.30 17.04 -1.60
CA LEU A 175 -16.41 18.09 -0.59
C LEU A 175 -16.16 19.48 -1.20
N SER A 176 -16.88 20.45 -0.66
CA SER A 176 -16.72 21.86 -0.98
C SER A 176 -16.64 22.72 0.29
N SER A 177 -15.69 23.65 0.30
CA SER A 177 -15.61 24.68 1.31
C SER A 177 -16.26 25.96 0.78
N PRO A 178 -17.23 26.56 1.50
CA PRO A 178 -17.85 27.82 1.09
C PRO A 178 -16.88 29.01 1.14
N TYR A 179 -15.68 28.81 1.68
CA TYR A 179 -14.63 29.83 1.79
C TYR A 179 -13.71 29.91 0.58
N VAL A 180 -13.88 28.99 -0.39
CA VAL A 180 -13.10 28.92 -1.62
C VAL A 180 -14.02 29.03 -2.81
N ASP A 181 -13.75 29.99 -3.69
CA ASP A 181 -14.51 30.19 -4.93
C ASP A 181 -13.93 29.32 -6.06
N ALA A 182 -14.10 28.02 -5.91
CA ALA A 182 -13.67 27.01 -6.88
C ALA A 182 -14.67 25.83 -6.86
N THR A 183 -14.75 25.10 -7.98
CA THR A 183 -15.65 23.95 -8.09
C THR A 183 -15.11 22.76 -7.27
N ALA A 184 -16.02 21.97 -6.67
CA ALA A 184 -15.66 20.71 -6.02
C ALA A 184 -14.85 19.83 -6.97
N GLY A 185 -13.87 19.07 -6.40
CA GLY A 185 -12.94 18.25 -7.16
C GLY A 185 -11.73 18.99 -7.73
N THR A 186 -11.68 20.33 -7.68
CA THR A 186 -10.45 21.07 -8.02
C THR A 186 -9.39 20.87 -6.92
N VAL A 187 -8.12 21.01 -7.31
CA VAL A 187 -6.97 20.84 -6.40
C VAL A 187 -7.07 21.77 -5.18
N THR A 188 -7.54 23.01 -5.40
CA THR A 188 -7.72 23.98 -4.32
C THR A 188 -8.81 23.58 -3.35
N GLN A 189 -9.98 23.14 -3.84
CA GLN A 189 -11.06 22.65 -2.99
C GLN A 189 -10.61 21.42 -2.18
N ILE A 190 -10.00 20.44 -2.86
CA ILE A 190 -9.48 19.22 -2.20
C ILE A 190 -8.48 19.58 -1.08
N ARG A 191 -7.58 20.53 -1.34
CA ARG A 191 -6.59 20.97 -0.35
C ARG A 191 -7.25 21.65 0.84
N GLU A 192 -8.15 22.60 0.61
CA GLU A 192 -8.81 23.36 1.67
C GLU A 192 -9.73 22.46 2.51
N THR A 193 -10.55 21.64 1.86
CA THR A 193 -11.45 20.70 2.58
C THR A 193 -10.66 19.67 3.39
N ALA A 194 -9.51 19.16 2.88
CA ALA A 194 -8.63 18.29 3.66
C ALA A 194 -7.99 19.01 4.85
N ALA A 195 -7.60 20.28 4.70
CA ALA A 195 -7.07 21.08 5.80
C ALA A 195 -8.14 21.36 6.89
N GLU A 196 -9.38 21.59 6.49
CA GLU A 196 -10.52 21.72 7.39
C GLU A 196 -10.82 20.42 8.14
N MET A 197 -10.81 19.27 7.45
CA MET A 197 -10.96 17.94 8.07
C MET A 197 -9.82 17.64 9.04
N ASN A 198 -8.58 17.98 8.69
CA ASN A 198 -7.43 17.84 9.60
C ASN A 198 -7.60 18.71 10.87
N LYS A 199 -8.09 19.94 10.71
CA LYS A 199 -8.36 20.83 11.84
C LYS A 199 -9.45 20.26 12.74
N ILE A 200 -10.54 19.69 12.19
CA ILE A 200 -11.61 19.02 12.94
C ILE A 200 -11.02 17.82 13.69
N ALA A 201 -10.29 16.92 13.00
CA ALA A 201 -9.69 15.74 13.60
C ALA A 201 -8.79 16.10 14.81
N LYS A 202 -7.86 17.04 14.63
CA LYS A 202 -6.92 17.47 15.70
C LYS A 202 -7.62 18.19 16.84
N THR A 203 -8.63 19.02 16.55
CA THR A 203 -9.34 19.79 17.57
C THR A 203 -10.19 18.92 18.48
N TYR A 204 -10.93 17.99 17.89
CA TYR A 204 -11.87 17.14 18.64
C TYR A 204 -11.28 15.78 19.01
N GLN A 205 -10.03 15.50 18.60
CA GLN A 205 -9.36 14.21 18.83
C GLN A 205 -10.15 13.03 18.23
N VAL A 206 -10.84 13.27 17.11
CA VAL A 206 -11.61 12.28 16.38
C VAL A 206 -10.89 11.90 15.09
N PRO A 207 -10.55 10.62 14.86
CA PRO A 207 -9.90 10.21 13.63
C PRO A 207 -10.84 10.30 12.43
N VAL A 208 -10.27 10.69 11.29
CA VAL A 208 -10.99 10.88 10.03
C VAL A 208 -10.35 10.05 8.92
N PHE A 209 -11.14 9.21 8.26
CA PHE A 209 -10.78 8.60 6.99
C PHE A 209 -11.26 9.46 5.82
N LEU A 210 -10.36 9.72 4.88
CA LEU A 210 -10.68 10.34 3.59
C LEU A 210 -10.52 9.30 2.49
N ILE A 211 -11.56 9.03 1.72
CA ILE A 211 -11.45 8.24 0.50
C ILE A 211 -11.08 9.16 -0.65
N GLY A 212 -10.07 8.76 -1.44
CA GLY A 212 -9.62 9.48 -2.62
C GLY A 212 -9.46 8.57 -3.84
N HIS A 213 -9.70 9.12 -5.04
CA HIS A 213 -9.45 8.40 -6.30
C HIS A 213 -8.06 8.70 -6.84
N ILE A 214 -7.40 7.69 -7.41
CA ILE A 214 -6.11 7.80 -8.09
C ILE A 214 -6.36 8.03 -9.58
N THR A 215 -5.53 8.85 -10.24
CA THR A 215 -5.51 8.99 -11.70
C THR A 215 -4.92 7.73 -12.34
N LYS A 216 -5.18 7.55 -13.67
CA LYS A 216 -4.65 6.41 -14.45
C LYS A 216 -3.12 6.28 -14.43
N ASP A 217 -2.41 7.35 -14.13
CA ASP A 217 -0.94 7.36 -14.02
C ASP A 217 -0.42 6.90 -12.65
N GLY A 218 -1.30 6.31 -11.81
CA GLY A 218 -0.93 5.83 -10.47
C GLY A 218 -0.69 6.94 -9.44
N SER A 219 -0.84 8.20 -9.85
CA SER A 219 -0.83 9.31 -8.93
C SER A 219 -2.25 9.57 -8.42
N ILE A 220 -2.42 9.79 -7.13
CA ILE A 220 -3.71 10.18 -6.56
C ILE A 220 -4.11 11.52 -7.23
N ALA A 221 -5.29 11.75 -7.79
CA ALA A 221 -5.71 13.01 -8.41
C ALA A 221 -5.74 14.13 -7.36
N GLY A 222 -4.85 15.09 -7.49
CA GLY A 222 -4.60 16.14 -6.50
C GLY A 222 -3.78 15.74 -5.25
N PRO A 223 -2.87 14.81 -5.29
CA PRO A 223 -2.50 13.95 -4.16
C PRO A 223 -1.16 14.12 -3.54
N LYS A 224 -0.14 14.53 -4.21
CA LYS A 224 1.10 14.91 -3.51
C LYS A 224 0.86 16.01 -2.49
N ILE A 225 -0.21 16.80 -2.67
CA ILE A 225 -0.64 17.85 -1.74
C ILE A 225 -1.30 17.24 -0.51
N LEU A 226 -2.18 16.24 -0.68
CA LEU A 226 -2.85 15.57 0.43
C LEU A 226 -1.85 14.78 1.28
N GLU A 227 -0.83 14.18 0.68
CA GLU A 227 0.22 13.46 1.41
C GLU A 227 0.92 14.32 2.47
N HIS A 228 1.05 15.62 2.23
CA HIS A 228 1.65 16.53 3.22
C HIS A 228 0.67 16.90 4.34
N ILE A 229 -0.63 16.92 4.07
CA ILE A 229 -1.67 17.32 5.02
C ILE A 229 -2.05 16.15 5.95
N VAL A 230 -2.19 14.92 5.38
CA VAL A 230 -2.61 13.75 6.13
C VAL A 230 -1.49 13.11 6.94
N ASP A 231 -1.84 12.38 7.98
CA ASP A 231 -0.89 11.67 8.85
C ASP A 231 -0.50 10.31 8.25
N THR A 232 -1.47 9.63 7.64
CA THR A 232 -1.29 8.30 7.04
C THR A 232 -1.88 8.27 5.63
N VAL A 233 -1.17 7.62 4.70
CA VAL A 233 -1.62 7.34 3.33
C VAL A 233 -1.62 5.85 3.11
N LEU A 234 -2.78 5.30 2.83
CA LEU A 234 -3.00 3.91 2.44
C LEU A 234 -3.39 3.87 0.97
N GLN A 235 -2.77 3.01 0.19
CA GLN A 235 -3.06 2.81 -1.22
C GLN A 235 -3.64 1.43 -1.45
N PHE A 236 -4.83 1.38 -2.04
CA PHE A 236 -5.44 0.15 -2.54
C PHE A 236 -4.86 -0.17 -3.92
N GLU A 237 -4.31 -1.36 -4.04
CA GLU A 237 -3.77 -1.93 -5.27
C GLU A 237 -4.48 -3.26 -5.56
N GLY A 238 -4.51 -3.68 -6.82
CA GLY A 238 -5.01 -5.00 -7.18
C GLY A 238 -5.39 -5.07 -8.64
N ASP A 239 -5.19 -6.23 -9.23
CA ASP A 239 -5.68 -6.56 -10.56
C ASP A 239 -7.14 -7.01 -10.47
N ARG A 240 -7.97 -6.56 -11.42
CA ARG A 240 -9.39 -6.95 -11.51
C ARG A 240 -9.59 -8.43 -11.82
N HIS A 241 -8.57 -9.08 -12.37
CA HIS A 241 -8.58 -10.50 -12.71
C HIS A 241 -8.27 -11.42 -11.51
N TYR A 242 -7.58 -10.88 -10.50
CA TYR A 242 -7.31 -11.60 -9.25
C TYR A 242 -8.29 -11.15 -8.17
N GLY A 243 -8.86 -12.06 -7.42
CA GLY A 243 -9.81 -11.80 -6.32
C GLY A 243 -9.19 -10.97 -5.17
N PHE A 244 -7.85 -10.87 -5.14
CA PHE A 244 -7.12 -10.20 -4.08
C PHE A 244 -7.01 -8.68 -4.26
N ARG A 245 -6.97 -8.00 -3.13
CA ARG A 245 -6.76 -6.56 -3.00
C ARG A 245 -5.68 -6.33 -1.96
N ILE A 246 -4.68 -5.54 -2.32
CA ILE A 246 -3.57 -5.19 -1.44
C ILE A 246 -3.78 -3.76 -0.96
N LEU A 247 -3.75 -3.56 0.35
CA LEU A 247 -3.75 -2.24 0.97
C LEU A 247 -2.34 -1.94 1.47
N ARG A 248 -1.63 -1.04 0.80
CA ARG A 248 -0.24 -0.69 1.10
C ARG A 248 -0.16 0.62 1.87
N THR A 249 0.68 0.65 2.88
CA THR A 249 1.04 1.90 3.57
C THR A 249 2.11 2.64 2.77
N ILE A 250 1.76 3.83 2.26
CA ILE A 250 2.70 4.72 1.53
C ILE A 250 3.36 5.72 2.50
N LYS A 251 2.60 6.15 3.51
CA LYS A 251 3.07 7.06 4.57
C LYS A 251 2.37 6.71 5.87
N ASN A 252 3.11 6.70 6.97
CA ASN A 252 2.52 6.56 8.30
C ASN A 252 3.39 7.29 9.34
N ARG A 253 2.82 8.30 10.01
CA ARG A 253 3.51 9.04 11.08
C ARG A 253 3.51 8.29 12.42
N PHE A 254 2.67 7.24 12.53
CA PHE A 254 2.41 6.52 13.77
C PHE A 254 2.91 5.08 13.74
N GLY A 255 3.63 4.69 12.67
CA GLY A 255 4.14 3.33 12.50
C GLY A 255 4.98 3.17 11.24
N SER A 256 5.21 1.92 10.85
CA SER A 256 5.96 1.59 9.62
C SER A 256 5.24 2.11 8.37
N ALA A 257 6.00 2.65 7.42
CA ALA A 257 5.48 3.08 6.12
C ALA A 257 5.59 1.98 5.04
N SER A 258 5.92 0.74 5.43
CA SER A 258 6.14 -0.37 4.49
C SER A 258 5.24 -1.56 4.80
N GLU A 259 4.13 -1.36 5.52
CA GLU A 259 3.20 -2.44 5.84
C GLU A 259 2.21 -2.65 4.69
N LEU A 260 1.74 -3.91 4.56
CA LEU A 260 0.65 -4.23 3.68
C LEU A 260 -0.39 -5.14 4.35
N GLY A 261 -1.64 -4.92 3.97
CA GLY A 261 -2.78 -5.74 4.33
C GLY A 261 -3.35 -6.39 3.07
N ILE A 262 -3.78 -7.64 3.18
CA ILE A 262 -4.32 -8.39 2.04
C ILE A 262 -5.77 -8.74 2.31
N PHE A 263 -6.61 -8.43 1.32
CA PHE A 263 -8.04 -8.70 1.35
C PHE A 263 -8.44 -9.49 0.10
N GLU A 264 -9.47 -10.31 0.24
CA GLU A 264 -10.13 -10.99 -0.86
C GLU A 264 -11.49 -10.36 -1.11
N MET A 265 -11.79 -10.07 -2.38
CA MET A 265 -13.10 -9.53 -2.78
C MET A 265 -14.08 -10.65 -3.03
N ASN A 266 -15.12 -10.73 -2.20
CA ASN A 266 -16.21 -11.70 -2.29
C ASN A 266 -17.54 -11.04 -2.66
N ALA A 267 -18.56 -11.84 -2.93
CA ALA A 267 -19.92 -11.33 -3.23
C ALA A 267 -20.51 -10.50 -2.08
N THR A 268 -20.17 -10.81 -0.83
CA THR A 268 -20.62 -10.11 0.37
C THR A 268 -19.73 -8.95 0.80
N GLY A 269 -18.58 -8.73 0.11
CA GLY A 269 -17.64 -7.67 0.41
C GLY A 269 -16.19 -8.13 0.51
N LEU A 270 -15.38 -7.46 1.32
CA LEU A 270 -13.97 -7.76 1.53
C LEU A 270 -13.77 -8.66 2.77
N ARG A 271 -12.97 -9.70 2.62
CA ARG A 271 -12.50 -10.57 3.69
C ARG A 271 -10.99 -10.40 3.83
N GLU A 272 -10.47 -10.29 5.04
CA GLU A 272 -9.03 -10.28 5.27
C GLU A 272 -8.39 -11.65 5.03
N VAL A 273 -7.16 -11.63 4.52
CA VAL A 273 -6.36 -12.83 4.25
C VAL A 273 -5.26 -12.91 5.30
N THR A 274 -5.48 -13.75 6.30
CA THR A 274 -4.56 -13.89 7.46
C THR A 274 -3.26 -14.60 7.08
N ASN A 275 -3.31 -15.52 6.12
CA ASN A 275 -2.14 -16.23 5.61
C ASN A 275 -2.03 -16.06 4.07
N PRO A 276 -1.42 -14.98 3.60
CA PRO A 276 -1.26 -14.74 2.16
C PRO A 276 -0.44 -15.80 1.44
N SER A 277 0.56 -16.36 2.11
CA SER A 277 1.44 -17.38 1.52
C SER A 277 0.68 -18.61 1.04
N GLU A 278 -0.36 -19.05 1.77
CA GLU A 278 -1.20 -20.18 1.35
C GLU A 278 -1.94 -19.94 0.01
N PHE A 279 -2.25 -18.68 -0.29
CA PHE A 279 -2.95 -18.31 -1.53
C PHE A 279 -2.00 -17.99 -2.69
N LEU A 280 -0.76 -17.63 -2.36
CA LEU A 280 0.26 -17.26 -3.34
C LEU A 280 1.07 -18.44 -3.82
N LEU A 281 0.91 -19.59 -3.15
CA LEU A 281 1.47 -20.87 -3.52
C LEU A 281 0.42 -21.68 -4.27
N SER A 282 0.70 -22.04 -5.50
CA SER A 282 -0.17 -22.92 -6.27
C SER A 282 -0.22 -24.31 -5.63
N GLN A 283 -1.42 -24.83 -5.36
CA GLN A 283 -1.57 -26.24 -5.06
C GLN A 283 -1.34 -27.04 -6.35
N ARG A 284 -0.34 -27.91 -6.37
CA ARG A 284 0.03 -28.70 -7.54
C ARG A 284 0.22 -30.15 -7.15
N ASP A 285 -0.34 -31.00 -7.98
CA ASP A 285 -0.18 -32.44 -7.89
C ASP A 285 1.01 -32.93 -8.73
N GLU A 286 1.56 -32.11 -9.63
CA GLU A 286 2.66 -32.46 -10.54
C GLU A 286 3.84 -31.47 -10.41
N ASP A 287 5.06 -32.00 -10.49
CA ASP A 287 6.29 -31.23 -10.53
C ASP A 287 6.48 -30.64 -11.95
N VAL A 288 6.43 -29.32 -12.05
CA VAL A 288 6.59 -28.59 -13.32
C VAL A 288 7.87 -27.76 -13.26
N SER A 289 8.65 -27.79 -14.36
CA SER A 289 9.84 -26.94 -14.48
C SER A 289 9.51 -25.45 -14.53
N GLY A 290 10.46 -24.60 -14.18
CA GLY A 290 10.34 -23.16 -14.26
C GLY A 290 9.66 -22.49 -13.07
N ILE A 291 9.54 -23.16 -11.93
CA ILE A 291 8.89 -22.66 -10.74
C ILE A 291 9.82 -22.73 -9.55
N ALA A 292 9.86 -21.64 -8.79
CA ALA A 292 10.59 -21.53 -7.54
C ALA A 292 9.84 -20.67 -6.53
N ILE A 293 10.00 -20.97 -5.24
CA ILE A 293 9.32 -20.22 -4.17
C ILE A 293 10.31 -19.28 -3.50
N ALA A 294 9.99 -17.99 -3.48
CA ALA A 294 10.79 -16.97 -2.80
C ALA A 294 10.28 -16.72 -1.39
N ALA A 295 11.17 -16.69 -0.40
CA ALA A 295 10.86 -16.17 0.93
C ALA A 295 11.22 -14.68 1.00
N THR A 296 10.20 -13.82 0.82
CA THR A 296 10.33 -12.36 0.72
C THR A 296 9.91 -11.64 2.00
N MET A 297 10.19 -10.34 2.05
CA MET A 297 9.68 -9.44 3.09
C MET A 297 8.90 -8.29 2.43
N GLU A 298 7.68 -8.12 2.85
CA GLU A 298 6.92 -6.91 2.56
C GLU A 298 6.73 -6.11 3.84
N GLY A 299 7.52 -5.04 3.97
CA GLY A 299 7.64 -4.29 5.23
C GLY A 299 8.20 -5.13 6.36
N GLN A 300 7.35 -5.42 7.35
CA GLN A 300 7.69 -6.27 8.50
C GLN A 300 7.25 -7.73 8.31
N ARG A 301 6.47 -8.03 7.27
CA ARG A 301 5.81 -9.32 7.06
C ARG A 301 6.63 -10.22 6.16
N PRO A 302 7.06 -11.41 6.63
CA PRO A 302 7.59 -12.44 5.76
C PRO A 302 6.44 -13.06 4.93
N MET A 303 6.72 -13.37 3.66
CA MET A 303 5.76 -13.97 2.76
C MET A 303 6.47 -14.95 1.81
N LEU A 304 5.81 -16.06 1.48
CA LEU A 304 6.26 -16.94 0.42
C LEU A 304 5.50 -16.64 -0.86
N ILE A 305 6.24 -16.41 -1.94
CA ILE A 305 5.70 -15.99 -3.24
C ILE A 305 6.23 -16.92 -4.32
N GLU A 306 5.35 -17.42 -5.17
CA GLU A 306 5.74 -18.24 -6.30
C GLU A 306 6.29 -17.37 -7.44
N THR A 307 7.48 -17.75 -7.92
CA THR A 307 8.17 -17.17 -9.07
C THR A 307 8.10 -18.17 -10.22
N GLN A 308 7.52 -17.78 -11.36
CA GLN A 308 7.36 -18.60 -12.55
C GLN A 308 8.21 -18.07 -13.69
N ALA A 309 9.01 -18.89 -14.32
CA ALA A 309 9.80 -18.56 -15.50
C ALA A 309 9.53 -19.53 -16.64
N LEU A 310 9.41 -19.00 -17.85
CA LEU A 310 9.39 -19.77 -19.07
C LEU A 310 10.55 -19.36 -19.96
N VAL A 311 11.41 -20.32 -20.27
CA VAL A 311 12.58 -20.14 -21.14
C VAL A 311 12.41 -20.99 -22.39
N SER A 312 12.35 -20.35 -23.55
CA SER A 312 12.20 -21.05 -24.84
C SER A 312 13.22 -20.54 -25.87
N THR A 313 13.39 -21.27 -26.97
CA THR A 313 14.22 -20.79 -28.08
C THR A 313 13.52 -19.66 -28.80
N ALA A 314 14.21 -18.55 -29.04
CA ALA A 314 13.66 -17.39 -29.74
C ALA A 314 13.19 -17.76 -31.15
N ALA A 315 11.87 -17.71 -31.37
CA ALA A 315 11.27 -18.12 -32.65
C ALA A 315 11.54 -17.13 -33.81
N TYR A 316 11.77 -15.85 -33.48
CA TYR A 316 11.88 -14.76 -34.47
C TYR A 316 13.29 -14.17 -34.56
N GLY A 317 14.30 -14.86 -34.08
CA GLY A 317 15.70 -14.41 -34.13
C GLY A 317 16.08 -13.26 -33.18
N THR A 318 15.11 -12.54 -32.63
CA THR A 318 15.32 -11.52 -31.57
C THR A 318 14.68 -12.01 -30.29
N PRO A 319 15.46 -12.23 -29.22
CA PRO A 319 14.96 -12.72 -27.95
C PRO A 319 13.96 -11.77 -27.31
N GLN A 320 12.81 -12.28 -26.93
CA GLN A 320 11.77 -11.55 -26.19
C GLN A 320 11.98 -11.73 -24.69
N ARG A 321 11.85 -10.65 -23.94
CA ARG A 321 11.97 -10.65 -22.48
C ARG A 321 10.86 -9.84 -21.85
N SER A 322 10.09 -10.47 -20.98
CA SER A 322 8.97 -9.85 -20.28
C SER A 322 8.95 -10.28 -18.83
N ALA A 323 8.57 -9.38 -17.95
CA ALA A 323 8.39 -9.65 -16.52
C ALA A 323 7.11 -9.01 -16.01
N THR A 324 6.36 -9.76 -15.21
CA THR A 324 5.18 -9.30 -14.48
C THR A 324 5.46 -9.44 -12.97
N GLY A 325 5.25 -8.38 -12.21
CA GLY A 325 5.50 -8.37 -10.77
C GLY A 325 6.97 -8.22 -10.35
N PHE A 326 7.91 -8.22 -11.29
CA PHE A 326 9.35 -8.05 -11.08
C PHE A 326 9.94 -7.01 -12.05
N ASP A 327 11.01 -6.33 -11.66
CA ASP A 327 11.65 -5.32 -12.51
C ASP A 327 12.35 -5.97 -13.70
N ILE A 328 11.97 -5.58 -14.92
CA ILE A 328 12.51 -6.13 -16.18
C ILE A 328 14.01 -5.85 -16.34
N ARG A 329 14.52 -4.72 -15.81
CA ARG A 329 15.96 -4.37 -15.86
C ARG A 329 16.75 -5.28 -14.93
N ARG A 330 16.20 -5.57 -13.75
CA ARG A 330 16.79 -6.51 -12.80
C ARG A 330 16.83 -7.92 -13.39
N MET A 331 15.73 -8.39 -13.99
CA MET A 331 15.71 -9.69 -14.69
C MET A 331 16.78 -9.76 -15.77
N ASN A 332 16.90 -8.75 -16.64
CA ASN A 332 17.94 -8.74 -17.69
C ASN A 332 19.34 -8.80 -17.14
N MET A 333 19.60 -8.18 -16.00
CA MET A 333 20.88 -8.21 -15.30
C MET A 333 21.16 -9.62 -14.76
N LEU A 334 20.19 -10.28 -14.15
CA LEU A 334 20.33 -11.67 -13.67
C LEU A 334 20.62 -12.64 -14.82
N LEU A 335 19.94 -12.50 -15.97
CA LEU A 335 20.20 -13.30 -17.16
C LEU A 335 21.64 -13.12 -17.68
N ALA A 336 22.16 -11.88 -17.70
CA ALA A 336 23.55 -11.61 -18.07
C ALA A 336 24.57 -12.21 -17.08
N VAL A 337 24.24 -12.24 -15.77
CA VAL A 337 25.05 -12.92 -14.76
C VAL A 337 25.08 -14.42 -15.00
N LEU A 338 23.94 -15.06 -15.24
CA LEU A 338 23.84 -16.49 -15.55
C LEU A 338 24.66 -16.87 -16.79
N GLU A 339 24.57 -16.06 -17.82
CA GLU A 339 25.33 -16.30 -19.07
C GLU A 339 26.83 -16.13 -18.87
N LYS A 340 27.25 -15.01 -18.25
CA LYS A 340 28.68 -14.68 -18.15
C LYS A 340 29.40 -15.42 -17.03
N ARG A 341 28.73 -15.75 -15.92
CA ARG A 341 29.37 -16.29 -14.70
C ARG A 341 29.11 -17.76 -14.47
N ALA A 342 27.96 -18.26 -14.92
CA ALA A 342 27.58 -19.66 -14.77
C ALA A 342 27.58 -20.44 -16.10
N GLY A 343 27.83 -19.77 -17.25
CA GLY A 343 28.03 -20.42 -18.54
C GLY A 343 26.74 -20.87 -19.25
N PHE A 344 25.57 -20.44 -18.77
CA PHE A 344 24.27 -20.75 -19.39
C PHE A 344 24.06 -19.95 -20.68
N LYS A 345 23.58 -20.61 -21.75
CA LYS A 345 23.37 -19.97 -23.06
C LYS A 345 21.96 -19.37 -23.13
N LEU A 346 21.76 -18.20 -22.60
CA LEU A 346 20.47 -17.49 -22.53
C LEU A 346 20.31 -16.36 -23.54
N GLY A 347 21.41 -15.96 -24.21
CA GLY A 347 21.42 -14.80 -25.12
C GLY A 347 20.46 -14.93 -26.30
N MET A 348 20.15 -16.16 -26.77
CA MET A 348 19.22 -16.45 -27.88
C MET A 348 17.93 -17.13 -27.40
N LYS A 349 17.56 -16.94 -26.15
CA LYS A 349 16.36 -17.50 -25.53
C LYS A 349 15.35 -16.40 -25.21
N ASP A 350 14.08 -16.67 -25.47
CA ASP A 350 12.95 -15.93 -24.94
C ASP A 350 12.83 -16.25 -23.45
N VAL A 351 12.60 -15.23 -22.62
CA VAL A 351 12.41 -15.38 -21.17
C VAL A 351 11.21 -14.59 -20.71
N PHE A 352 10.23 -15.29 -20.18
CA PHE A 352 9.04 -14.73 -19.56
C PHE A 352 9.06 -15.04 -18.08
N LEU A 353 8.88 -14.00 -17.26
CA LEU A 353 8.85 -14.09 -15.79
C LEU A 353 7.53 -13.57 -15.26
N ASN A 354 6.94 -14.31 -14.31
CA ASN A 354 5.72 -13.91 -13.63
C ASN A 354 5.84 -14.19 -12.13
N ILE A 355 5.52 -13.18 -11.32
CA ILE A 355 5.30 -13.35 -9.89
C ILE A 355 3.82 -13.65 -9.68
N ALA A 356 3.52 -14.79 -9.05
CA ALA A 356 2.13 -15.23 -8.86
C ALA A 356 1.33 -14.26 -7.97
N GLY A 357 0.01 -14.28 -8.13
CA GLY A 357 -0.92 -13.48 -7.34
C GLY A 357 -1.01 -12.00 -7.71
N GLY A 358 -0.33 -11.55 -8.81
CA GLY A 358 -0.36 -10.15 -9.24
C GLY A 358 0.37 -9.20 -8.27
N ILE A 359 1.21 -9.74 -7.39
CA ILE A 359 2.01 -8.96 -6.44
C ILE A 359 3.24 -8.39 -7.16
N ARG A 360 3.54 -7.13 -6.88
CA ARG A 360 4.82 -6.53 -7.23
C ARG A 360 5.67 -6.45 -5.97
N SER A 361 6.86 -7.04 -6.01
CA SER A 361 7.83 -6.97 -4.92
C SER A 361 9.16 -6.46 -5.43
N ASP A 362 9.75 -5.53 -4.67
CA ASP A 362 11.08 -4.94 -4.93
C ASP A 362 12.14 -5.54 -3.96
N ASP A 363 11.81 -6.62 -3.23
CA ASP A 363 12.73 -7.28 -2.29
C ASP A 363 13.88 -7.97 -3.04
N PRO A 364 15.14 -7.60 -2.78
CA PRO A 364 16.32 -8.26 -3.42
C PRO A 364 16.38 -9.78 -3.18
N ALA A 365 15.74 -10.30 -2.14
CA ALA A 365 15.70 -11.74 -1.85
C ALA A 365 15.04 -12.58 -2.96
N LEU A 366 14.24 -11.96 -3.82
CA LEU A 366 13.61 -12.60 -4.99
C LEU A 366 14.62 -13.04 -6.04
N ASP A 367 15.80 -12.43 -6.12
CA ASP A 367 16.79 -12.73 -7.16
C ASP A 367 17.12 -14.22 -7.24
N LEU A 368 17.30 -14.85 -6.07
CA LEU A 368 17.71 -16.26 -6.04
C LEU A 368 16.61 -17.19 -6.56
N SER A 369 15.34 -16.91 -6.26
CA SER A 369 14.20 -17.67 -6.80
C SER A 369 14.01 -17.43 -8.29
N VAL A 370 14.20 -16.18 -8.76
CA VAL A 370 14.16 -15.87 -10.20
C VAL A 370 15.26 -16.65 -10.95
N VAL A 371 16.48 -16.66 -10.41
CA VAL A 371 17.59 -17.46 -10.98
C VAL A 371 17.22 -18.95 -10.99
N ALA A 372 16.74 -19.49 -9.87
CA ALA A 372 16.36 -20.90 -9.77
C ALA A 372 15.25 -21.27 -10.77
N ALA A 373 14.19 -20.45 -10.88
CA ALA A 373 13.10 -20.67 -11.84
C ALA A 373 13.59 -20.62 -13.30
N VAL A 374 14.45 -19.65 -13.66
CA VAL A 374 15.03 -19.55 -15.01
C VAL A 374 15.90 -20.78 -15.32
N LEU A 375 16.73 -21.23 -14.39
CA LEU A 375 17.58 -22.42 -14.57
C LEU A 375 16.75 -23.68 -14.72
N SER A 376 15.72 -23.86 -13.88
CA SER A 376 14.78 -24.98 -13.95
C SER A 376 14.07 -25.03 -15.30
N SER A 377 13.51 -23.93 -15.77
CA SER A 377 12.87 -23.85 -17.08
C SER A 377 13.84 -24.06 -18.24
N ASN A 378 15.07 -23.57 -18.16
CA ASN A 378 16.07 -23.73 -19.21
C ASN A 378 16.58 -25.18 -19.32
N ALA A 379 16.66 -25.89 -18.20
CA ALA A 379 17.06 -27.31 -18.14
C ALA A 379 15.87 -28.27 -18.33
N ASP A 380 14.66 -27.77 -18.24
CA ASP A 380 13.40 -28.54 -18.16
C ASP A 380 13.40 -29.58 -17.03
N ILE A 381 13.95 -29.17 -15.87
CA ILE A 381 14.03 -29.99 -14.65
C ILE A 381 13.25 -29.25 -13.54
N PRO A 382 12.25 -29.89 -12.93
CA PRO A 382 11.51 -29.29 -11.83
C PRO A 382 12.37 -29.14 -10.57
N ILE A 383 12.07 -28.12 -9.77
CA ILE A 383 12.60 -27.94 -8.43
C ILE A 383 11.62 -28.56 -7.44
N ASP A 384 12.14 -29.24 -6.41
CA ASP A 384 11.29 -29.79 -5.33
C ASP A 384 10.41 -28.67 -4.74
N ASN A 385 9.10 -28.89 -4.74
CA ASN A 385 8.09 -27.92 -4.31
C ASN A 385 8.19 -27.57 -2.81
N ARG A 386 8.99 -28.31 -2.03
CA ARG A 386 9.29 -28.05 -0.62
C ARG A 386 10.57 -27.22 -0.41
N CYS A 387 11.18 -26.74 -1.50
CA CYS A 387 12.32 -25.86 -1.47
C CYS A 387 11.91 -24.39 -1.65
N CYS A 388 12.56 -23.49 -0.90
CA CYS A 388 12.39 -22.04 -1.08
C CYS A 388 13.73 -21.30 -1.06
N PHE A 389 13.73 -20.04 -1.47
CA PHE A 389 14.92 -19.26 -1.77
C PHE A 389 14.85 -17.87 -1.15
N ALA A 390 15.97 -17.38 -0.58
CA ALA A 390 16.03 -16.02 -0.01
C ALA A 390 17.46 -15.47 -0.07
N ALA A 391 17.87 -14.87 -1.19
CA ALA A 391 19.13 -14.13 -1.28
C ALA A 391 19.14 -13.17 -2.47
N GLU A 392 19.98 -12.14 -2.41
CA GLU A 392 20.32 -11.25 -3.52
C GLU A 392 21.43 -11.87 -4.37
N VAL A 393 21.39 -11.62 -5.68
CA VAL A 393 22.45 -12.03 -6.62
C VAL A 393 23.23 -10.82 -7.12
N GLY A 394 24.55 -10.82 -6.88
CA GLY A 394 25.44 -9.76 -7.36
C GLY A 394 25.94 -9.98 -8.78
N LEU A 395 26.50 -8.93 -9.39
CA LEU A 395 26.99 -8.92 -10.79
C LEU A 395 28.16 -9.87 -11.04
N SER A 396 28.90 -10.24 -10.00
CA SER A 396 30.00 -11.24 -10.10
C SER A 396 29.48 -12.68 -10.01
N GLY A 397 28.16 -12.90 -9.82
CA GLY A 397 27.56 -14.20 -9.60
C GLY A 397 27.62 -14.65 -8.14
N GLU A 398 28.02 -13.77 -7.22
CA GLU A 398 28.04 -14.03 -5.79
C GLU A 398 26.60 -13.93 -5.20
N ILE A 399 26.33 -14.77 -4.21
CA ILE A 399 25.07 -14.75 -3.46
C ILE A 399 25.24 -13.89 -2.21
N ARG A 400 24.51 -12.79 -2.14
CA ARG A 400 24.58 -11.76 -1.11
C ARG A 400 23.56 -11.98 -0.01
N ALA A 401 23.92 -11.54 1.20
CA ALA A 401 23.05 -11.56 2.36
C ALA A 401 21.87 -10.60 2.20
N VAL A 402 20.71 -11.02 2.69
CA VAL A 402 19.50 -10.20 2.80
C VAL A 402 19.14 -9.95 4.24
N THR A 403 18.36 -8.91 4.49
CA THR A 403 17.90 -8.54 5.82
C THR A 403 16.83 -9.50 6.35
N ARG A 404 16.72 -9.60 7.69
CA ARG A 404 15.67 -10.36 8.38
C ARG A 404 15.57 -11.82 7.96
N ILE A 405 16.69 -12.46 7.74
CA ILE A 405 16.74 -13.85 7.26
C ILE A 405 16.01 -14.82 8.21
N GLU A 406 16.09 -14.59 9.53
CA GLU A 406 15.44 -15.43 10.52
C GLU A 406 13.90 -15.41 10.40
N ALA A 407 13.31 -14.24 10.10
CA ALA A 407 11.87 -14.13 9.90
C ALA A 407 11.42 -14.86 8.63
N ARG A 408 12.22 -14.82 7.55
CA ARG A 408 11.97 -15.54 6.30
C ARG A 408 12.01 -17.06 6.51
N ILE A 409 13.04 -17.53 7.23
CA ILE A 409 13.18 -18.94 7.59
C ILE A 409 12.02 -19.40 8.47
N ALA A 410 11.65 -18.62 9.48
CA ALA A 410 10.53 -18.96 10.38
C ALA A 410 9.19 -19.08 9.63
N GLU A 411 8.93 -18.23 8.65
CA GLU A 411 7.70 -18.32 7.85
C GLU A 411 7.74 -19.56 6.93
N ALA A 412 8.89 -19.86 6.30
CA ALA A 412 9.04 -21.06 5.49
C ALA A 412 8.88 -22.35 6.32
N ASP A 413 9.50 -22.40 7.49
CA ASP A 413 9.39 -23.52 8.46
C ASP A 413 7.95 -23.73 8.92
N LYS A 414 7.26 -22.63 9.29
CA LYS A 414 5.84 -22.65 9.68
C LYS A 414 4.92 -23.21 8.60
N LEU A 415 5.23 -22.95 7.32
CA LEU A 415 4.46 -23.41 6.16
C LEU A 415 4.86 -24.80 5.67
N GLY A 416 5.78 -25.49 6.38
CA GLY A 416 6.15 -26.88 6.12
C GLY A 416 7.17 -27.08 4.98
N PHE A 417 7.91 -26.03 4.60
CA PHE A 417 9.02 -26.19 3.68
C PHE A 417 10.15 -26.99 4.32
N GLU A 418 10.81 -27.83 3.52
CA GLU A 418 11.86 -28.71 4.00
C GLU A 418 13.24 -28.09 3.84
N LYS A 419 13.45 -27.26 2.78
CA LYS A 419 14.75 -26.61 2.50
C LYS A 419 14.60 -25.15 2.17
N ILE A 420 15.55 -24.33 2.67
CA ILE A 420 15.68 -22.93 2.26
C ILE A 420 17.13 -22.63 1.85
N PHE A 421 17.27 -22.14 0.60
CA PHE A 421 18.54 -21.71 0.06
C PHE A 421 18.79 -20.24 0.42
N ILE A 422 19.90 -19.97 1.09
CA ILE A 422 20.27 -18.63 1.54
C ILE A 422 21.74 -18.30 1.23
N SER A 423 22.12 -17.03 1.34
CA SER A 423 23.53 -16.66 1.25
C SER A 423 24.37 -17.29 2.39
N LYS A 424 25.55 -17.79 2.07
CA LYS A 424 26.55 -18.25 3.09
C LYS A 424 26.84 -17.17 4.15
N TYR A 425 26.69 -15.90 3.81
CA TYR A 425 26.90 -14.80 4.74
C TYR A 425 25.76 -14.62 5.73
N ASN A 426 24.53 -14.99 5.35
CA ASN A 426 23.40 -15.04 6.26
C ASN A 426 23.50 -16.23 7.23
N ALA A 427 24.12 -17.34 6.81
CA ALA A 427 24.28 -18.52 7.66
C ALA A 427 25.26 -18.27 8.83
N LYS A 428 26.17 -17.30 8.71
CA LYS A 428 27.13 -16.97 9.77
C LYS A 428 26.42 -16.37 10.98
N GLY A 429 26.47 -17.08 12.12
CA GLY A 429 25.84 -16.62 13.38
C GLY A 429 24.37 -16.98 13.52
N LEU A 430 23.76 -17.61 12.52
CA LEU A 430 22.37 -18.07 12.56
C LEU A 430 22.26 -19.32 13.44
N ASN A 431 21.33 -19.30 14.42
CA ASN A 431 21.02 -20.48 15.20
C ASN A 431 19.99 -21.36 14.46
N THR A 432 20.48 -22.22 13.58
CA THR A 432 19.64 -23.11 12.75
C THR A 432 18.89 -24.17 13.56
N LYS A 433 19.38 -24.53 14.76
CA LYS A 433 18.79 -25.60 15.59
C LYS A 433 17.36 -25.31 16.09
N ARG A 434 16.91 -24.09 15.97
CA ARG A 434 15.53 -23.69 16.36
C ARG A 434 14.51 -23.83 15.24
N PHE A 435 14.93 -24.19 14.04
CA PHE A 435 14.11 -24.42 12.89
C PHE A 435 14.12 -25.90 12.51
N HIS A 436 13.00 -26.41 11.98
CA HIS A 436 12.92 -27.77 11.44
C HIS A 436 13.40 -27.82 9.99
N ILE A 437 13.28 -26.70 9.26
CA ILE A 437 13.71 -26.56 7.87
C ILE A 437 15.23 -26.64 7.74
N GLU A 438 15.72 -27.36 6.76
CA GLU A 438 17.13 -27.43 6.40
C GLU A 438 17.58 -26.10 5.76
N VAL A 439 18.60 -25.47 6.32
CA VAL A 439 19.18 -24.24 5.80
C VAL A 439 20.38 -24.57 4.94
N VAL A 440 20.27 -24.33 3.63
CA VAL A 440 21.31 -24.61 2.62
C VAL A 440 22.05 -23.32 2.25
N PRO A 441 23.29 -23.10 2.72
CA PRO A 441 24.05 -21.91 2.39
C PRO A 441 24.74 -22.04 1.02
N VAL A 442 24.46 -21.10 0.10
CA VAL A 442 25.10 -21.02 -1.21
C VAL A 442 25.99 -19.78 -1.34
N ALA A 443 27.08 -19.89 -2.10
CA ALA A 443 28.06 -18.82 -2.27
C ALA A 443 27.96 -18.13 -3.62
N THR A 444 27.69 -18.90 -4.68
CA THR A 444 27.60 -18.43 -6.07
C THR A 444 26.43 -19.02 -6.79
N VAL A 445 26.05 -18.43 -7.93
CA VAL A 445 24.97 -18.98 -8.81
C VAL A 445 25.37 -20.36 -9.37
N TYR A 446 26.65 -20.67 -9.49
CA TYR A 446 27.15 -21.98 -9.89
C TYR A 446 26.89 -23.04 -8.81
N ASP A 447 27.20 -22.70 -7.54
CA ASP A 447 26.91 -23.58 -6.40
C ASP A 447 25.41 -23.90 -6.31
N LEU A 448 24.55 -22.88 -6.50
CA LEU A 448 23.09 -23.10 -6.54
C LEU A 448 22.69 -24.08 -7.64
N ALA A 449 23.21 -23.91 -8.87
CA ALA A 449 22.89 -24.79 -9.99
C ALA A 449 23.35 -26.24 -9.72
N THR A 450 24.50 -26.44 -9.09
CA THR A 450 24.99 -27.75 -8.69
C THR A 450 24.11 -28.39 -7.62
N GLU A 451 23.70 -27.64 -6.62
CA GLU A 451 22.81 -28.15 -5.54
C GLU A 451 21.40 -28.50 -6.02
N LEU A 452 20.91 -27.82 -7.06
CA LEU A 452 19.56 -28.06 -7.59
C LEU A 452 19.51 -29.17 -8.67
N PHE A 453 20.56 -29.29 -9.50
CA PHE A 453 20.54 -30.09 -10.73
C PHE A 453 21.76 -31.00 -10.91
N GLY A 454 22.71 -31.04 -9.95
CA GLY A 454 23.99 -31.75 -9.99
C GLY A 454 23.96 -33.20 -9.52
#